data_0c2d33d77971b2f838e84c6fedbd19d1
#
_entry.id   0c2d33d77971b2f838e84c6fedbd19d1
#
_cell.length_a   1.000
_cell.length_b   1.000
_cell.length_c   1.000
_cell.angle_alpha   90.00
_cell.angle_beta   90.00
_cell.angle_gamma   90.00
#
_symmetry.space_group_name_H-M   'P 1'
#
loop_
_entity.id
_entity.type
_entity.pdbx_description
1 polymer ?
#
loop_
_entity_poly.entity_id
_entity_poly.type
_entity_poly.pdbx_seq_one_letter_code
_entity_poly.pdbx_strand_id
1 'polypeptide(L)'
;MKIIGIDPGLSGGIAVLENNKVLNIFDMPVMPEGKKNKRQLNSAQLVTLIKENIKFGEDISVVVEQVNAMPGQGVTSMFNFGQTFGAIKGVCAALELPIFFVRPS
;
A
#
# COMPACT_ATOMS: atom_id res chain seq x y z
N MET A 1 -9.17 -3.35 -17.52
CA MET A 1 -8.91 -2.52 -16.33
C MET A 1 -7.89 -3.19 -15.42
N LYS A 2 -6.93 -2.44 -14.97
CA LYS A 2 -5.92 -2.94 -14.03
C LYS A 2 -6.24 -2.46 -12.62
N ILE A 3 -6.13 -3.34 -11.65
CA ILE A 3 -6.35 -3.02 -10.24
C ILE A 3 -5.09 -3.33 -9.46
N ILE A 4 -4.66 -2.39 -8.64
CA ILE A 4 -3.57 -2.61 -7.70
C ILE A 4 -4.18 -2.66 -6.31
N GLY A 5 -4.17 -3.84 -5.69
CA GLY A 5 -4.70 -4.04 -4.35
C GLY A 5 -3.58 -3.96 -3.34
N ILE A 6 -3.78 -3.20 -2.27
CA ILE A 6 -2.77 -2.98 -1.25
C ILE A 6 -3.32 -3.32 0.14
N ASP A 7 -2.67 -4.24 0.83
CA ASP A 7 -2.84 -4.46 2.27
C ASP A 7 -1.80 -3.59 2.96
N PRO A 8 -2.21 -2.55 3.70
CA PRO A 8 -1.28 -1.52 4.14
C PRO A 8 -0.39 -1.87 5.33
N GLY A 9 -0.53 -3.06 5.92
CA GLY A 9 0.37 -3.48 6.99
C GLY A 9 1.79 -3.66 6.47
N LEU A 10 2.81 -3.50 7.34
CA LEU A 10 4.20 -3.73 6.94
C LEU A 10 4.47 -5.18 6.57
N SER A 11 3.64 -6.10 7.07
CA SER A 11 3.68 -7.50 6.68
C SER A 11 2.63 -7.84 5.63
N GLY A 12 2.01 -6.82 5.06
CA GLY A 12 1.01 -6.98 4.03
C GLY A 12 1.64 -7.14 2.65
N GLY A 13 0.85 -6.84 1.63
CA GLY A 13 1.33 -7.05 0.28
C GLY A 13 0.57 -6.24 -0.75
N ILE A 14 1.04 -6.39 -1.97
CA ILE A 14 0.50 -5.69 -3.13
C ILE A 14 0.18 -6.75 -4.19
N ALA A 15 -1.02 -6.68 -4.74
CA ALA A 15 -1.41 -7.55 -5.83
C ALA A 15 -1.77 -6.70 -7.05
N VAL A 16 -1.26 -7.08 -8.19
CA VAL A 16 -1.59 -6.44 -9.46
C VAL A 16 -2.51 -7.39 -10.23
N LEU A 17 -3.72 -6.90 -10.52
CA LEU A 17 -4.72 -7.71 -11.24
C LEU A 17 -5.10 -7.02 -12.54
N GLU A 18 -5.39 -7.83 -13.54
CA GLU A 18 -5.93 -7.33 -14.81
C GLU A 18 -7.02 -8.28 -15.27
N ASN A 19 -8.21 -7.72 -15.49
CA ASN A 19 -9.39 -8.49 -15.93
C ASN A 19 -9.65 -9.69 -15.01
N ASN A 20 -9.56 -9.47 -13.69
CA ASN A 20 -9.78 -10.47 -12.64
C ASN A 20 -8.72 -11.57 -12.57
N LYS A 21 -7.58 -11.38 -13.24
CA LYS A 21 -6.46 -12.31 -13.15
C LYS A 21 -5.32 -11.65 -12.41
N VAL A 22 -4.69 -12.41 -11.51
CA VAL A 22 -3.54 -11.92 -10.76
C VAL A 22 -2.31 -11.97 -11.67
N LEU A 23 -1.71 -10.81 -11.94
CA LEU A 23 -0.49 -10.74 -12.75
C LEU A 23 0.76 -10.85 -11.88
N ASN A 24 0.77 -10.18 -10.74
CA ASN A 24 1.93 -10.16 -9.85
C ASN A 24 1.47 -9.99 -8.41
N ILE A 25 2.29 -10.50 -7.49
CA ILE A 25 2.11 -10.32 -6.06
C ILE A 25 3.46 -9.92 -5.48
N PHE A 26 3.47 -8.90 -4.63
CA PHE A 26 4.68 -8.40 -4.00
C PHE A 26 4.47 -8.23 -2.50
N ASP A 27 5.52 -8.47 -1.73
CA ASP A 27 5.52 -8.06 -0.34
C ASP A 27 5.58 -6.54 -0.25
N MET A 28 5.05 -5.98 0.83
CA MET A 28 5.15 -4.54 1.07
C MET A 28 6.62 -4.15 1.19
N PRO A 29 7.10 -3.17 0.41
CA PRO A 29 8.50 -2.75 0.50
C PRO A 29 8.74 -2.02 1.82
N VAL A 30 9.73 -2.50 2.57
CA VAL A 30 10.06 -1.95 3.88
C VAL A 30 11.54 -1.63 3.95
N MET A 31 11.89 -0.75 4.87
CA MET A 31 13.28 -0.39 5.14
C MET A 31 13.49 -0.21 6.64
N PRO A 32 14.74 -0.29 7.11
CA PRO A 32 15.01 -0.05 8.53
C PRO A 32 14.59 1.34 8.97
N GLU A 33 14.14 1.44 10.21
CA GLU A 33 13.82 2.72 10.82
C GLU A 33 14.72 2.92 12.06
N GLY A 34 15.86 3.56 11.83
CA GLY A 34 16.76 4.02 12.89
C GLY A 34 17.23 2.98 13.89
N LYS A 35 16.32 2.35 14.63
CA LYS A 35 16.66 1.43 15.71
C LYS A 35 16.49 -0.01 15.29
N LYS A 36 17.14 -0.89 16.07
CA LYS A 36 17.09 -2.33 15.93
C LYS A 36 15.67 -2.85 15.72
N ASN A 37 15.50 -3.69 14.71
CA ASN A 37 14.27 -4.43 14.44
C ASN A 37 13.05 -3.59 14.14
N LYS A 38 13.22 -2.29 13.95
CA LYS A 38 12.12 -1.43 13.50
C LYS A 38 12.16 -1.26 12.01
N ARG A 39 10.99 -1.26 11.41
CA ARG A 39 10.83 -1.13 9.96
C ARG A 39 9.81 -0.05 9.66
N GLN A 40 9.94 0.54 8.50
CA GLN A 40 8.97 1.48 7.98
C GLN A 40 8.74 1.18 6.50
N LEU A 41 7.66 1.71 5.96
CA LEU A 41 7.39 1.60 4.53
C LEU A 41 8.49 2.31 3.76
N ASN A 42 9.01 1.64 2.74
CA ASN A 42 9.91 2.27 1.77
C ASN A 42 9.06 2.88 0.66
N SER A 43 8.68 4.15 0.85
CA SER A 43 7.79 4.84 -0.09
C SER A 43 8.40 4.98 -1.47
N ALA A 44 9.70 5.22 -1.56
CA ALA A 44 10.38 5.35 -2.85
C ALA A 44 10.32 4.04 -3.62
N GLN A 45 10.53 2.92 -2.93
CA GLN A 45 10.43 1.61 -3.57
C GLN A 45 9.00 1.30 -3.98
N LEU A 46 8.03 1.72 -3.19
CA LEU A 46 6.63 1.56 -3.54
C LEU A 46 6.31 2.29 -4.86
N VAL A 47 6.81 3.51 -5.01
CA VAL A 47 6.66 4.26 -6.26
C VAL A 47 7.24 3.48 -7.44
N THR A 48 8.48 3.00 -7.29
CA THR A 48 9.14 2.24 -8.34
C THR A 48 8.35 1.00 -8.71
N LEU A 49 7.89 0.26 -7.71
CA LEU A 49 7.16 -0.96 -7.90
C LEU A 49 5.85 -0.72 -8.65
N ILE A 50 5.11 0.33 -8.27
CA ILE A 50 3.88 0.68 -8.96
C ILE A 50 4.19 1.09 -10.40
N LYS A 51 5.18 1.94 -10.61
CA LYS A 51 5.53 2.42 -11.95
C LYS A 51 5.95 1.28 -12.89
N GLU A 52 6.61 0.26 -12.35
CA GLU A 52 7.02 -0.88 -13.15
C GLU A 52 5.84 -1.75 -13.60
N ASN A 53 4.70 -1.62 -12.94
CA ASN A 53 3.53 -2.46 -13.19
C ASN A 53 2.40 -1.73 -13.91
N ILE A 54 2.61 -0.48 -14.28
CA ILE A 54 1.60 0.31 -15.00
C ILE A 54 2.20 0.90 -16.26
N LYS A 55 1.33 1.23 -17.22
CA LYS A 55 1.72 1.87 -18.47
C LYS A 55 0.95 3.18 -18.60
N PHE A 56 1.56 4.13 -19.27
CA PHE A 56 0.91 5.41 -19.56
C PHE A 56 -0.39 5.19 -20.33
N GLY A 57 -1.44 5.85 -19.89
CA GLY A 57 -2.75 5.77 -20.56
C GLY A 57 -3.60 4.57 -20.16
N GLU A 58 -3.10 3.71 -19.28
CA GLU A 58 -3.84 2.56 -18.79
C GLU A 58 -4.94 2.97 -17.83
N ASP A 59 -6.06 2.24 -17.86
CA ASP A 59 -7.14 2.41 -16.88
C ASP A 59 -6.78 1.64 -15.61
N ILE A 60 -6.39 2.36 -14.56
CA ILE A 60 -5.87 1.78 -13.32
C ILE A 60 -6.64 2.32 -12.14
N SER A 61 -6.97 1.44 -11.21
CA SER A 61 -7.52 1.81 -9.90
C SER A 61 -6.69 1.16 -8.81
N VAL A 62 -6.45 1.90 -7.74
CA VAL A 62 -5.78 1.37 -6.55
C VAL A 62 -6.82 1.14 -5.47
N VAL A 63 -6.84 -0.06 -4.92
CA VAL A 63 -7.77 -0.43 -3.85
C VAL A 63 -6.96 -0.74 -2.60
N VAL A 64 -7.23 -0.01 -1.53
CA VAL A 64 -6.51 -0.16 -0.26
C VAL A 64 -7.48 -0.64 0.81
N GLU A 65 -7.08 -1.67 1.54
CA GLU A 65 -7.85 -2.14 2.67
C GLU A 65 -7.78 -1.11 3.79
N GLN A 66 -8.94 -0.63 4.23
CA GLN A 66 -9.02 0.33 5.31
C GLN A 66 -9.29 -0.40 6.63
N VAL A 67 -8.31 -0.38 7.52
CA VAL A 67 -8.42 -1.02 8.81
C VAL A 67 -8.57 0.06 9.88
N ASN A 68 -9.58 -0.09 10.73
CA ASN A 68 -9.77 0.82 11.85
C ASN A 68 -8.87 0.41 13.01
N ALA A 69 -8.53 1.37 13.88
CA ALA A 69 -7.81 1.08 15.09
C ALA A 69 -8.62 0.08 15.95
N MET A 70 -7.93 -0.93 16.48
CA MET A 70 -8.58 -1.95 17.30
C MET A 70 -8.53 -1.56 18.76
N PRO A 71 -9.58 -1.86 19.54
CA PRO A 71 -9.52 -1.68 20.98
C PRO A 71 -8.33 -2.42 21.56
N GLY A 72 -7.60 -1.77 22.49
CA GLY A 72 -6.43 -2.36 23.11
C GLY A 72 -5.14 -2.21 22.33
N GLN A 73 -5.19 -1.67 21.12
CA GLN A 73 -4.00 -1.39 20.33
C GLN A 73 -3.24 -0.22 20.93
N GLY A 74 -1.92 -0.35 21.02
CA GLY A 74 -1.09 0.73 21.58
C GLY A 74 -1.05 1.96 20.70
N VAL A 75 -0.80 3.12 21.33
CA VAL A 75 -0.72 4.41 20.63
C VAL A 75 0.37 4.38 19.56
N THR A 76 1.54 3.80 19.88
CA THR A 76 2.66 3.71 18.93
C THR A 76 2.28 2.91 17.69
N SER A 77 1.58 1.78 17.88
CA SER A 77 1.13 0.95 16.76
C SER A 77 0.15 1.70 15.88
N MET A 78 -0.78 2.43 16.49
CA MET A 78 -1.75 3.23 15.73
C MET A 78 -1.07 4.33 14.94
N PHE A 79 -0.09 4.99 15.55
CA PHE A 79 0.66 6.06 14.91
C PHE A 79 1.44 5.51 13.70
N ASN A 80 2.13 4.40 13.88
CA ASN A 80 2.92 3.79 12.81
C ASN A 80 2.03 3.32 11.67
N PHE A 81 0.89 2.73 12.00
CA PHE A 81 -0.08 2.32 10.97
C PHE A 81 -0.59 3.53 10.20
N GLY A 82 -0.91 4.62 10.91
CA GLY A 82 -1.36 5.86 10.29
C GLY A 82 -0.33 6.45 9.35
N GLN A 83 0.96 6.40 9.74
CA GLN A 83 2.04 6.87 8.88
C GLN A 83 2.11 6.06 7.59
N THR A 84 2.05 4.75 7.70
CA THR A 84 2.10 3.86 6.53
C THR A 84 0.91 4.12 5.62
N PHE A 85 -0.28 4.20 6.19
CA PHE A 85 -1.50 4.45 5.44
C PHE A 85 -1.45 5.79 4.71
N GLY A 86 -1.01 6.83 5.43
CA GLY A 86 -0.84 8.16 4.84
C GLY A 86 0.20 8.20 3.72
N ALA A 87 1.30 7.46 3.89
CA ALA A 87 2.33 7.38 2.86
C ALA A 87 1.81 6.72 1.59
N ILE A 88 1.02 5.66 1.72
CA ILE A 88 0.40 4.99 0.57
C ILE A 88 -0.53 5.97 -0.16
N LYS A 89 -1.35 6.71 0.59
CA LYS A 89 -2.23 7.72 -0.01
C LYS A 89 -1.41 8.77 -0.77
N GLY A 90 -0.32 9.24 -0.16
CA GLY A 90 0.54 10.23 -0.78
C GLY A 90 1.21 9.74 -2.05
N VAL A 91 1.69 8.50 -2.03
CA VAL A 91 2.30 7.88 -3.21
C VAL A 91 1.30 7.81 -4.36
N CYS A 92 0.09 7.32 -4.08
CA CYS A 92 -0.93 7.21 -5.12
C CYS A 92 -1.35 8.59 -5.65
N ALA A 93 -1.46 9.58 -4.76
CA ALA A 93 -1.77 10.94 -5.17
C ALA A 93 -0.67 11.52 -6.05
N ALA A 94 0.59 11.31 -5.69
CA ALA A 94 1.72 11.80 -6.46
C ALA A 94 1.78 11.16 -7.85
N LEU A 95 1.36 9.92 -7.97
CA LEU A 95 1.29 9.21 -9.26
C LEU A 95 -0.03 9.47 -9.99
N GLU A 96 -0.89 10.28 -9.43
CA GLU A 96 -2.18 10.63 -10.00
C GLU A 96 -3.06 9.40 -10.27
N LEU A 97 -3.00 8.43 -9.37
CA LEU A 97 -3.80 7.22 -9.48
C LEU A 97 -5.04 7.32 -8.60
N PRO A 98 -6.22 6.98 -9.12
CA PRO A 98 -7.43 6.96 -8.28
C PRO A 98 -7.31 5.87 -7.22
N ILE A 99 -7.69 6.22 -6.00
CA ILE A 99 -7.57 5.33 -4.86
C ILE A 99 -8.94 5.13 -4.23
N PHE A 100 -9.26 3.89 -3.92
CA PHE A 100 -10.52 3.50 -3.29
C PHE A 100 -10.20 2.70 -2.03
N PHE A 101 -10.96 2.97 -0.98
CA PHE A 101 -10.78 2.28 0.29
C PHE A 101 -11.89 1.28 0.48
N VAL A 102 -11.54 0.06 0.86
CA VAL A 102 -12.51 -0.98 1.17
C VAL A 102 -12.29 -1.46 2.59
N ARG A 103 -13.37 -1.75 3.28
CA ARG A 103 -13.30 -2.27 4.64
C ARG A 103 -13.37 -3.79 4.59
N PRO A 104 -12.64 -4.48 5.47
CA PRO A 104 -12.82 -5.92 5.59
C PRO A 104 -14.24 -6.20 6.06
N SER A 105 -14.84 -7.21 5.49
CA SER A 105 -16.20 -7.61 5.83
C SER A 105 -16.26 -8.36 7.16
#